data_61edd79923ea78e323d7c10f07118610
#
_entry.id   61edd79923ea78e323d7c10f07118610
#
_cell.length_a   1.000
_cell.length_b   1.000
_cell.length_c   1.000
_cell.angle_alpha   90.00
_cell.angle_beta   90.00
_cell.angle_gamma   90.00
#
_symmetry.space_group_name_H-M   'P 1'
#
loop_
_entity.id
_entity.type
_entity.pdbx_description
1 polymer ?
#
loop_
_entity_poly.entity_id
_entity_poly.type
_entity_poly.pdbx_seq_one_letter_code
_entity_poly.pdbx_strand_id
1 'polypeptide(L)'
;MTFRDLDIVTVDFETFFSKNYSLRLKKYNTSEYVRDGQFKAQCVAIKINDTPVRWYRDRNVSGALAAINWNTSALLAHNCAFDGLILSHHYGIRPKYYLDTLSMARAIHSNSIRAGLDSVSTFYKIGNKLKNVLDQTKGVRDLDDELMSAL
;
A
#
# COMPACT_ATOMS: atom_id res chain seq x y z
N MET A 1 14.20 -11.80 20.50
CA MET A 1 13.26 -10.84 19.89
C MET A 1 11.96 -11.58 19.67
N THR A 2 10.91 -11.22 20.37
CA THR A 2 9.57 -11.78 20.22
C THR A 2 8.79 -10.93 19.23
N PHE A 3 7.65 -11.43 18.73
CA PHE A 3 6.76 -10.65 17.86
C PHE A 3 6.28 -9.34 18.52
N ARG A 4 6.21 -9.32 19.87
CA ARG A 4 5.83 -8.13 20.65
C ARG A 4 6.87 -7.01 20.63
N ASP A 5 8.10 -7.32 20.24
CA ASP A 5 9.21 -6.36 20.20
C ASP A 5 9.36 -5.71 18.80
N LEU A 6 8.46 -6.05 17.86
CA LEU A 6 8.49 -5.51 16.51
C LEU A 6 7.67 -4.24 16.40
N ASP A 7 8.20 -3.25 15.70
CA ASP A 7 7.37 -2.16 15.19
C ASP A 7 6.48 -2.65 14.05
N ILE A 8 5.21 -2.35 14.12
CA ILE A 8 4.26 -2.61 13.02
C ILE A 8 4.23 -1.36 12.14
N VAL A 9 4.75 -1.49 10.95
CA VAL A 9 4.78 -0.42 9.96
C VAL A 9 3.71 -0.69 8.90
N THR A 10 2.60 0.04 9.02
CA THR A 10 1.56 0.01 7.98
C THR A 10 2.00 0.88 6.82
N VAL A 11 1.97 0.33 5.61
CA VAL A 11 2.34 1.04 4.38
C VAL A 11 1.24 0.86 3.35
N ASP A 12 0.92 1.94 2.64
CA ASP A 12 0.00 1.94 1.50
C ASP A 12 0.53 2.89 0.42
N PHE A 13 0.87 2.34 -0.74
CA PHE A 13 1.38 3.10 -1.87
C PHE A 13 0.27 3.47 -2.83
N GLU A 14 0.16 4.76 -3.15
CA GLU A 14 -0.58 5.21 -4.31
C GLU A 14 0.35 5.29 -5.53
N THR A 15 -0.10 4.71 -6.64
CA THR A 15 0.73 4.56 -7.83
C THR A 15 0.03 5.09 -9.08
N PHE A 16 0.82 5.61 -10.01
CA PHE A 16 0.29 6.08 -11.29
C PHE A 16 -0.40 4.96 -12.06
N PHE A 17 -1.56 5.24 -12.59
CA PHE A 17 -2.27 4.36 -13.52
C PHE A 17 -3.00 5.17 -14.61
N SER A 18 -3.24 4.53 -15.75
CA SER A 18 -3.92 5.15 -16.88
C SER A 18 -4.86 4.15 -17.60
N LYS A 19 -5.51 4.60 -18.66
CA LYS A 19 -6.36 3.74 -19.51
C LYS A 19 -5.60 2.52 -20.06
N ASN A 20 -4.31 2.69 -20.37
CA ASN A 20 -3.49 1.65 -21.00
C ASN A 20 -2.48 0.99 -20.04
N TYR A 21 -2.38 1.48 -18.83
CA TYR A 21 -1.46 1.01 -17.80
C TYR A 21 -2.18 0.94 -16.44
N SER A 22 -2.61 -0.25 -16.05
CA SER A 22 -3.36 -0.46 -14.82
C SER A 22 -3.40 -1.95 -14.48
N LEU A 23 -3.37 -2.28 -13.18
CA LEU A 23 -3.61 -3.64 -12.69
C LEU A 23 -5.02 -4.19 -12.98
N ARG A 24 -5.98 -3.34 -13.32
CA ARG A 24 -7.31 -3.77 -13.77
C ARG A 24 -7.30 -4.37 -15.17
N LEU A 25 -6.25 -4.12 -15.95
CA LEU A 25 -6.06 -4.72 -17.25
C LEU A 25 -5.50 -6.13 -17.08
N LYS A 26 -6.10 -7.12 -17.75
CA LYS A 26 -5.59 -8.50 -17.75
C LYS A 26 -4.16 -8.63 -18.31
N LYS A 27 -3.67 -7.59 -18.95
CA LYS A 27 -2.34 -7.47 -19.54
C LYS A 27 -1.21 -7.45 -18.50
N TYR A 28 -1.46 -6.93 -17.30
CA TYR A 28 -0.43 -6.76 -16.27
C TYR A 28 -0.73 -7.64 -15.06
N ASN A 29 0.23 -8.44 -14.63
CA ASN A 29 0.29 -8.91 -13.26
C ASN A 29 1.03 -7.89 -12.37
N THR A 30 1.03 -8.11 -11.06
CA THR A 30 1.67 -7.18 -10.09
C THR A 30 3.14 -6.94 -10.42
N SER A 31 3.89 -7.99 -10.77
CA SER A 31 5.32 -7.88 -11.06
C SER A 31 5.59 -7.08 -12.34
N GLU A 32 4.83 -7.32 -13.39
CA GLU A 32 4.93 -6.59 -14.65
C GLU A 32 4.56 -5.12 -14.46
N TYR A 33 3.50 -4.85 -13.71
CA TYR A 33 3.08 -3.48 -13.42
C TYR A 33 4.13 -2.71 -12.63
N VAL A 34 4.65 -3.27 -11.53
CA VAL A 34 5.62 -2.58 -10.67
C VAL A 34 6.97 -2.37 -11.36
N ARG A 35 7.35 -3.25 -12.30
CA ARG A 35 8.62 -3.19 -13.03
C ARG A 35 8.56 -2.48 -14.37
N ASP A 36 7.38 -2.09 -14.83
CA ASP A 36 7.20 -1.37 -16.09
C ASP A 36 7.84 0.03 -16.01
N GLY A 37 8.39 0.50 -17.11
CA GLY A 37 9.02 1.83 -17.19
C GLY A 37 8.07 3.01 -16.94
N GLN A 38 6.75 2.77 -16.99
CA GLN A 38 5.73 3.77 -16.65
C GLN A 38 5.44 3.86 -15.15
N PHE A 39 5.93 2.88 -14.36
CA PHE A 39 5.66 2.85 -12.92
C PHE A 39 6.11 4.15 -12.24
N LYS A 40 5.26 4.66 -11.36
CA LYS A 40 5.57 5.77 -10.47
C LYS A 40 4.81 5.58 -9.17
N ALA A 41 5.51 5.52 -8.05
CA ALA A 41 4.92 5.73 -6.74
C ALA A 41 4.63 7.23 -6.60
N GLN A 42 3.37 7.60 -6.51
CA GLN A 42 2.93 8.99 -6.40
C GLN A 42 3.08 9.49 -4.96
N CYS A 43 2.65 8.66 -4.03
CA CYS A 43 2.84 8.91 -2.61
C CYS A 43 2.79 7.60 -1.81
N VAL A 44 3.11 7.68 -0.54
CA VAL A 44 2.99 6.59 0.42
C VAL A 44 2.42 7.10 1.73
N ALA A 45 1.43 6.38 2.26
CA ALA A 45 0.96 6.53 3.62
C ALA A 45 1.75 5.59 4.52
N ILE A 46 2.28 6.10 5.62
CA ILE A 46 3.03 5.33 6.62
C ILE A 46 2.44 5.58 7.99
N LYS A 47 2.20 4.48 8.72
CA LYS A 47 1.84 4.51 10.14
C LYS A 47 2.73 3.54 10.90
N ILE A 48 3.34 3.98 11.98
CA ILE A 48 4.17 3.12 12.84
C ILE A 48 3.43 2.93 14.17
N ASN A 49 3.08 1.70 14.49
CA ASN A 49 2.30 1.35 15.68
C ASN A 49 1.05 2.23 15.79
N ASP A 50 0.83 2.87 16.93
CA ASP A 50 -0.32 3.73 17.22
C ASP A 50 -0.09 5.21 16.87
N THR A 51 1.00 5.54 16.16
CA THR A 51 1.23 6.93 15.73
C THR A 51 0.24 7.36 14.65
N PRO A 52 0.00 8.67 14.48
CA PRO A 52 -0.80 9.15 13.35
C PRO A 52 -0.22 8.75 12.00
N VAL A 53 -1.09 8.53 11.01
CA VAL A 53 -0.69 8.31 9.62
C VAL A 53 0.03 9.56 9.11
N ARG A 54 1.11 9.34 8.38
CA ARG A 54 1.85 10.40 7.68
C ARG A 54 1.95 10.07 6.20
N TRP A 55 1.77 11.09 5.36
CA TRP A 55 1.88 10.98 3.91
C TRP A 55 3.20 11.57 3.42
N TYR A 56 3.83 10.89 2.49
CA TYR A 56 5.07 11.32 1.85
C TYR A 56 4.93 11.19 0.34
N ARG A 57 5.45 12.17 -0.40
CA ARG A 57 5.47 12.17 -1.86
C ARG A 57 6.84 12.54 -2.42
N ASP A 58 7.06 12.27 -3.69
CA ASP A 58 8.25 12.62 -4.44
C ASP A 58 9.54 12.19 -3.72
N ARG A 59 10.53 13.07 -3.65
CA ARG A 59 11.82 12.84 -3.00
C ARG A 59 11.74 12.47 -1.51
N ASN A 60 10.64 12.83 -0.85
CA ASN A 60 10.48 12.57 0.59
C ASN A 60 10.14 11.10 0.89
N VAL A 61 9.60 10.36 -0.10
CA VAL A 61 9.26 8.93 0.06
C VAL A 61 10.50 8.12 0.45
N SER A 62 11.58 8.25 -0.30
CA SER A 62 12.81 7.48 -0.06
C SER A 62 13.39 7.76 1.33
N GLY A 63 13.45 9.04 1.74
CA GLY A 63 13.94 9.44 3.07
C GLY A 63 13.08 8.90 4.21
N ALA A 64 11.76 8.98 4.07
CA ALA A 64 10.82 8.47 5.07
C ALA A 64 10.94 6.95 5.26
N LEU A 65 11.03 6.21 4.15
CA LEU A 65 11.20 4.76 4.18
C LEU A 65 12.56 4.33 4.73
N ALA A 66 13.64 5.06 4.40
CA ALA A 66 14.99 4.79 4.88
C ALA A 66 15.18 5.09 6.38
N ALA A 67 14.35 5.97 6.96
CA ALA A 67 14.38 6.28 8.39
C ALA A 67 13.83 5.14 9.28
N ILE A 68 13.16 4.14 8.71
CA ILE A 68 12.56 3.02 9.43
C ILE A 68 13.58 1.90 9.59
N ASN A 69 13.70 1.36 10.79
CA ASN A 69 14.54 0.18 11.03
C ASN A 69 13.80 -1.11 10.63
N TRP A 70 13.90 -1.48 9.35
CA TRP A 70 13.23 -2.65 8.80
C TRP A 70 13.73 -4.00 9.35
N ASN A 71 14.88 -4.03 10.04
CA ASN A 71 15.38 -5.24 10.71
C ASN A 71 14.61 -5.57 12.01
N THR A 72 13.93 -4.58 12.57
CA THR A 72 13.12 -4.72 13.80
C THR A 72 11.64 -4.41 13.55
N SER A 73 11.23 -4.35 12.28
CA SER A 73 9.86 -3.99 11.90
C SER A 73 9.19 -5.09 11.10
N ALA A 74 7.87 -5.14 11.20
CA ALA A 74 7.00 -5.90 10.32
C ALA A 74 6.24 -4.96 9.39
N LEU A 75 6.26 -5.23 8.09
CA LEU A 75 5.40 -4.56 7.13
C LEU A 75 3.96 -5.07 7.31
N LEU A 76 3.01 -4.17 7.52
CA LEU A 76 1.58 -4.45 7.46
C LEU A 76 0.98 -3.77 6.23
N ALA A 77 0.33 -4.53 5.36
CA ALA A 77 -0.38 -4.00 4.20
C ALA A 77 -1.57 -4.90 3.82
N HIS A 78 -2.51 -4.36 3.05
CA HIS A 78 -3.59 -5.16 2.46
C HIS A 78 -3.21 -5.57 1.04
N ASN A 79 -2.80 -6.83 0.85
CA ASN A 79 -2.09 -7.35 -0.32
C ASN A 79 -0.59 -6.99 -0.30
N CYS A 80 0.09 -7.41 0.75
CA CYS A 80 1.52 -7.17 0.99
C CYS A 80 2.44 -7.48 -0.20
N ALA A 81 2.02 -8.37 -1.11
CA ALA A 81 2.76 -8.67 -2.33
C ALA A 81 2.95 -7.44 -3.23
N PHE A 82 2.02 -6.49 -3.21
CA PHE A 82 2.11 -5.25 -3.98
C PHE A 82 3.10 -4.27 -3.32
N ASP A 83 2.80 -3.85 -2.09
CA ASP A 83 3.61 -2.85 -1.38
C ASP A 83 5.03 -3.37 -1.07
N GLY A 84 5.15 -4.64 -0.72
CA GLY A 84 6.43 -5.30 -0.48
C GLY A 84 7.29 -5.40 -1.75
N LEU A 85 6.68 -5.59 -2.92
CA LEU A 85 7.40 -5.56 -4.19
C LEU A 85 7.89 -4.15 -4.53
N ILE A 86 7.07 -3.12 -4.30
CA ILE A 86 7.48 -1.72 -4.47
C ILE A 86 8.66 -1.41 -3.54
N LEU A 87 8.56 -1.73 -2.26
CA LEU A 87 9.64 -1.53 -1.28
C LEU A 87 10.94 -2.19 -1.73
N SER A 88 10.88 -3.47 -2.13
CA SER A 88 12.09 -4.22 -2.50
C SER A 88 12.68 -3.80 -3.84
N HIS A 89 11.83 -3.53 -4.85
CA HIS A 89 12.29 -3.25 -6.21
C HIS A 89 12.76 -1.80 -6.39
N HIS A 90 11.99 -0.82 -5.87
CA HIS A 90 12.27 0.60 -6.09
C HIS A 90 13.10 1.25 -4.97
N TYR A 91 13.00 0.72 -3.74
CA TYR A 91 13.68 1.31 -2.58
C TYR A 91 14.76 0.40 -1.96
N GLY A 92 14.93 -0.84 -2.46
CA GLY A 92 15.91 -1.80 -1.92
C GLY A 92 15.61 -2.28 -0.50
N ILE A 93 14.38 -2.06 -0.02
CA ILE A 93 13.95 -2.35 1.35
C ILE A 93 13.30 -3.72 1.41
N ARG A 94 13.78 -4.55 2.34
CA ARG A 94 13.22 -5.88 2.62
C ARG A 94 12.87 -5.98 4.09
N PRO A 95 11.58 -5.77 4.46
CA PRO A 95 11.12 -5.95 5.83
C PRO A 95 11.44 -7.35 6.34
N LYS A 96 11.71 -7.48 7.64
CA LYS A 96 12.00 -8.78 8.25
C LYS A 96 10.77 -9.68 8.27
N TYR A 97 9.60 -9.10 8.47
CA TYR A 97 8.32 -9.80 8.52
C TYR A 97 7.28 -9.09 7.66
N TYR A 98 6.34 -9.88 7.12
CA TYR A 98 5.24 -9.40 6.29
C TYR A 98 3.92 -9.85 6.91
N LEU A 99 3.03 -8.91 7.17
CA LEU A 99 1.70 -9.11 7.71
C LEU A 99 0.68 -8.71 6.64
N ASP A 100 0.12 -9.70 5.95
CA ASP A 100 -0.82 -9.47 4.85
C ASP A 100 -2.25 -9.61 5.32
N THR A 101 -2.95 -8.50 5.51
CA THR A 101 -4.35 -8.51 5.96
C THR A 101 -5.31 -9.10 4.92
N LEU A 102 -4.95 -9.13 3.63
CA LEU A 102 -5.73 -9.84 2.61
C LEU A 102 -5.69 -11.36 2.84
N SER A 103 -4.50 -11.90 3.09
CA SER A 103 -4.31 -13.33 3.39
C SER A 103 -4.96 -13.70 4.72
N MET A 104 -4.85 -12.86 5.75
CA MET A 104 -5.53 -13.04 7.04
C MET A 104 -7.05 -13.07 6.87
N ALA A 105 -7.61 -12.14 6.11
CA ALA A 105 -9.05 -12.10 5.84
C ALA A 105 -9.54 -13.36 5.11
N ARG A 106 -8.77 -13.86 4.13
CA ARG A 106 -9.07 -15.12 3.46
C ARG A 106 -9.07 -16.32 4.41
N ALA A 107 -8.08 -16.38 5.30
CA ALA A 107 -7.97 -17.46 6.27
C ALA A 107 -9.12 -17.46 7.30
N ILE A 108 -9.51 -16.27 7.77
CA ILE A 108 -10.55 -16.11 8.81
C ILE A 108 -11.95 -16.30 8.21
N HIS A 109 -12.22 -15.69 7.07
CA HIS A 109 -13.58 -15.59 6.53
C HIS A 109 -13.89 -16.63 5.44
N SER A 110 -12.85 -17.27 4.89
CA SER A 110 -13.03 -18.21 3.77
C SER A 110 -13.87 -17.56 2.64
N ASN A 111 -15.04 -18.11 2.35
CA ASN A 111 -15.96 -17.61 1.31
C ASN A 111 -17.15 -16.80 1.88
N SER A 112 -17.21 -16.58 3.20
CA SER A 112 -18.35 -15.88 3.83
C SER A 112 -18.39 -14.38 3.50
N ILE A 113 -17.23 -13.76 3.30
CA ILE A 113 -17.13 -12.40 2.78
C ILE A 113 -15.99 -12.29 1.74
N ARG A 114 -16.06 -11.30 0.87
CA ARG A 114 -14.94 -10.98 -0.02
C ARG A 114 -13.77 -10.44 0.80
N ALA A 115 -12.56 -10.91 0.54
CA ALA A 115 -11.39 -10.50 1.29
C ALA A 115 -10.83 -9.11 0.91
N GLY A 116 -11.43 -8.39 -0.04
CA GLY A 116 -11.02 -7.03 -0.38
C GLY A 116 -11.24 -6.06 0.78
N LEU A 117 -10.39 -5.03 0.89
CA LEU A 117 -10.38 -4.08 2.02
C LEU A 117 -11.76 -3.46 2.30
N ASP A 118 -12.49 -3.06 1.25
CA ASP A 118 -13.83 -2.49 1.36
C ASP A 118 -14.83 -3.46 2.03
N SER A 119 -14.80 -4.74 1.65
CA SER A 119 -15.68 -5.75 2.22
C SER A 119 -15.31 -6.08 3.67
N VAL A 120 -14.02 -6.14 3.97
CA VAL A 120 -13.51 -6.41 5.32
C VAL A 120 -13.82 -5.25 6.25
N SER A 121 -13.57 -4.00 5.83
CA SER A 121 -13.87 -2.82 6.64
C SER A 121 -15.37 -2.65 6.90
N THR A 122 -16.21 -2.93 5.90
CA THR A 122 -17.68 -2.94 6.06
C THR A 122 -18.12 -4.00 7.06
N PHE A 123 -17.60 -5.23 6.95
CA PHE A 123 -17.93 -6.32 7.86
C PHE A 123 -17.59 -5.98 9.32
N TYR A 124 -16.40 -5.42 9.55
CA TYR A 124 -15.95 -5.02 10.89
C TYR A 124 -16.45 -3.64 11.33
N LYS A 125 -17.18 -2.91 10.49
CA LYS A 125 -17.71 -1.56 10.77
C LYS A 125 -16.64 -0.54 11.15
N ILE A 126 -15.43 -0.64 10.56
CA ILE A 126 -14.28 0.21 10.88
C ILE A 126 -14.11 1.38 9.90
N GLY A 127 -15.01 1.54 8.94
CA GLY A 127 -15.00 2.63 7.97
C GLY A 127 -15.39 2.16 6.57
N ASN A 128 -15.52 3.12 5.68
CA ASN A 128 -15.78 2.88 4.26
C ASN A 128 -14.61 3.41 3.45
N LYS A 129 -14.22 2.69 2.40
CA LYS A 129 -13.27 3.19 1.42
C LYS A 129 -13.84 4.44 0.75
N LEU A 130 -13.04 5.50 0.64
CA LEU A 130 -13.41 6.68 -0.10
C LEU A 130 -13.64 6.31 -1.58
N LYS A 131 -14.87 6.44 -2.02
CA LYS A 131 -15.27 6.22 -3.42
C LYS A 131 -14.99 7.51 -4.18
N ASN A 132 -14.53 7.43 -5.40
CA ASN A 132 -14.32 8.53 -6.37
C ASN A 132 -12.91 9.13 -6.44
N VAL A 133 -12.01 8.94 -5.50
CA VAL A 133 -10.64 9.48 -5.60
C VAL A 133 -9.87 8.81 -6.76
N LEU A 134 -10.07 7.52 -6.97
CA LEU A 134 -9.42 6.77 -8.05
C LEU A 134 -9.76 7.29 -9.45
N ASP A 135 -10.98 7.82 -9.66
CA ASP A 135 -11.35 8.36 -10.96
C ASP A 135 -10.70 9.72 -11.22
N GLN A 136 -10.46 10.50 -10.17
CA GLN A 136 -9.78 11.80 -10.25
C GLN A 136 -8.27 11.66 -10.47
N THR A 137 -7.65 10.60 -9.95
CA THR A 137 -6.20 10.36 -10.10
C THR A 137 -5.82 9.61 -11.39
N LYS A 138 -6.81 9.13 -12.16
CA LYS A 138 -6.58 8.39 -13.39
C LYS A 138 -5.88 9.22 -14.45
N GLY A 139 -4.69 8.80 -14.87
CA GLY A 139 -3.86 9.50 -15.86
C GLY A 139 -3.11 10.71 -15.31
N VAL A 140 -3.31 11.05 -14.05
CA VAL A 140 -2.55 12.09 -13.35
C VAL A 140 -1.25 11.48 -12.85
N ARG A 141 -0.13 12.02 -13.30
CA ARG A 141 1.20 11.48 -12.95
C ARG A 141 1.76 12.07 -11.67
N ASP A 142 1.46 13.33 -11.41
CA ASP A 142 1.87 14.10 -10.23
C ASP A 142 0.62 14.60 -9.51
N LEU A 143 0.42 14.15 -8.26
CA LEU A 143 -0.71 14.57 -7.44
C LEU A 143 -0.43 15.94 -6.85
N ASP A 144 -1.36 16.87 -6.99
CA ASP A 144 -1.35 18.17 -6.30
C ASP A 144 -1.83 18.03 -4.84
N ASP A 145 -1.83 19.14 -4.11
CA ASP A 145 -2.21 19.14 -2.70
C ASP A 145 -3.70 18.85 -2.49
N GLU A 146 -4.56 19.22 -3.47
CA GLU A 146 -6.00 18.97 -3.42
C GLU A 146 -6.28 17.46 -3.55
N LEU A 147 -5.68 16.79 -4.55
CA LEU A 147 -5.82 15.36 -4.73
C LEU A 147 -5.19 14.56 -3.58
N MET A 148 -4.08 15.05 -3.02
CA MET A 148 -3.46 14.44 -1.83
C MET A 148 -4.35 14.50 -0.60
N SER A 149 -5.09 15.59 -0.41
CA SER A 149 -6.00 15.71 0.74
C SER A 149 -7.25 14.85 0.62
N ALA A 150 -7.54 14.35 -0.57
CA ALA A 150 -8.67 13.47 -0.87
C ALA A 150 -8.35 11.97 -0.74
N LEU A 151 -7.04 11.60 -0.64
CA LEU A 151 -6.57 10.22 -0.44
C LEU A 151 -6.57 9.87 1.05
#